data_59dd3cbab61228c0c0707816dfe70d8c
#
_entry.id   59dd3cbab61228c0c0707816dfe70d8c
#
_cell.length_a   1.000
_cell.length_b   1.000
_cell.length_c   1.000
_cell.angle_alpha   90.00
_cell.angle_beta   90.00
_cell.angle_gamma   90.00
#
_symmetry.space_group_name_H-M   'P 1'
#
loop_
_entity.id
_entity.type
_entity.pdbx_description
1 polymer ?
#
loop_
_entity_poly.entity_id
_entity_poly.type
_entity_poly.pdbx_seq_one_letter_code
_entity_poly.pdbx_strand_id
1 'polypeptide(L)'
;MQKKTNDQIILEHILKDKKSEFDIEINEAEHFEIYSASEILKDYDITYDDIMYSIVGNGGDGGFDSIFTFVNGELQKEDTELNTQIRKNHIELVVIQSKTSPTFKEDAIIKFRETVQDLFDLSNDISKFKKRYNPLLIERITIFRDVYAKLAKTFPSFIIKFFYATQGMDNEIHHNVLDKANKLRDDVHKLFSGATFDFQFIGATTLLEMSRNIPASSRTLEISEQPISTSAGSYICLVSLPKYYEFICDNGALARSIFESNVRDYQGSVTVNTGIRLTLQNLNSDDFWYLNNGVTIITPKAVSAGKQLTIEDPQIVNGLQTSHEVYRHFSTQDSAPCQRK
;
A
#
# COMPACT_ATOMS: atom_id res chain seq x y z
N MET A 1 -25.94 15.60 -21.84
CA MET A 1 -25.11 14.62 -21.08
C MET A 1 -24.15 13.97 -22.06
N GLN A 2 -22.87 14.04 -21.82
CA GLN A 2 -21.88 13.33 -22.62
C GLN A 2 -22.10 11.82 -22.44
N LYS A 3 -22.05 11.06 -23.52
CA LYS A 3 -22.28 9.61 -23.48
C LYS A 3 -21.09 8.97 -22.78
N LYS A 4 -21.32 8.18 -21.71
CA LYS A 4 -20.27 7.43 -21.00
C LYS A 4 -19.59 6.45 -21.96
N THR A 5 -18.29 6.31 -21.81
CA THR A 5 -17.49 5.29 -22.53
C THR A 5 -17.70 3.91 -21.88
N ASN A 6 -17.28 2.85 -22.59
CA ASN A 6 -17.35 1.50 -22.03
C ASN A 6 -16.52 1.35 -20.75
N ASP A 7 -15.35 1.98 -20.69
CA ASP A 7 -14.49 1.94 -19.51
C ASP A 7 -15.16 2.57 -18.30
N GLN A 8 -15.80 3.73 -18.47
CA GLN A 8 -16.56 4.37 -17.40
C GLN A 8 -17.72 3.50 -16.89
N ILE A 9 -18.43 2.81 -17.81
CA ILE A 9 -19.53 1.92 -17.45
C ILE A 9 -19.00 0.70 -16.67
N ILE A 10 -17.90 0.10 -17.14
CA ILE A 10 -17.28 -1.07 -16.47
C ILE A 10 -16.76 -0.66 -15.09
N LEU A 11 -16.10 0.49 -14.97
CA LEU A 11 -15.63 1.00 -13.67
C LEU A 11 -16.79 1.20 -12.69
N GLU A 12 -17.92 1.76 -13.15
CA GLU A 12 -19.11 1.92 -12.30
C GLU A 12 -19.66 0.57 -11.80
N HIS A 13 -19.65 -0.47 -12.64
CA HIS A 13 -20.04 -1.80 -12.22
C HIS A 13 -19.10 -2.35 -11.15
N ILE A 14 -17.79 -2.27 -11.37
CA ILE A 14 -16.79 -2.71 -10.40
C ILE A 14 -16.94 -1.97 -9.06
N LEU A 15 -17.09 -0.64 -9.10
CA LEU A 15 -17.29 0.16 -7.91
C LEU A 15 -18.55 -0.25 -7.15
N LYS A 16 -19.64 -0.54 -7.87
CA LYS A 16 -20.88 -0.99 -7.25
C LYS A 16 -20.75 -2.37 -6.60
N ASP A 17 -20.11 -3.29 -7.29
CA ASP A 17 -19.88 -4.64 -6.78
C ASP A 17 -18.98 -4.61 -5.54
N LYS A 18 -17.83 -3.93 -5.62
CA LYS A 18 -16.93 -3.76 -4.49
C LYS A 18 -17.56 -3.03 -3.31
N LYS A 19 -18.43 -2.04 -3.55
CA LYS A 19 -19.16 -1.36 -2.49
C LYS A 19 -20.11 -2.31 -1.74
N SER A 20 -20.66 -3.30 -2.42
CA SER A 20 -21.55 -4.30 -1.79
C SER A 20 -20.83 -5.29 -0.86
N GLU A 21 -19.50 -5.35 -0.92
CA GLU A 21 -18.65 -6.18 -0.05
C GLU A 21 -18.43 -5.56 1.35
N PHE A 22 -18.78 -4.27 1.51
CA PHE A 22 -18.64 -3.60 2.80
C PHE A 22 -19.83 -3.89 3.71
N ASP A 23 -19.55 -4.31 4.94
CA ASP A 23 -20.57 -4.56 5.97
C ASP A 23 -21.17 -3.25 6.54
N ILE A 24 -20.55 -2.10 6.24
CA ILE A 24 -20.93 -0.78 6.73
C ILE A 24 -21.44 0.07 5.56
N GLU A 25 -22.50 0.83 5.78
CA GLU A 25 -23.00 1.77 4.78
C GLU A 25 -22.03 2.95 4.62
N ILE A 26 -21.31 2.99 3.50
CA ILE A 26 -20.43 4.09 3.09
C ILE A 26 -21.03 4.83 1.89
N ASN A 27 -20.82 6.14 1.80
CA ASN A 27 -21.29 6.90 0.65
C ASN A 27 -20.40 6.65 -0.60
N GLU A 28 -20.84 7.11 -1.77
CA GLU A 28 -20.11 6.86 -3.03
C GLU A 28 -18.75 7.56 -3.09
N ALA A 29 -18.62 8.74 -2.48
CA ALA A 29 -17.36 9.48 -2.47
C ALA A 29 -16.33 8.80 -1.58
N GLU A 30 -16.70 8.44 -0.35
CA GLU A 30 -15.84 7.68 0.58
C GLU A 30 -15.41 6.33 -0.02
N HIS A 31 -16.35 5.61 -0.64
CA HIS A 31 -16.01 4.36 -1.32
C HIS A 31 -14.99 4.59 -2.45
N PHE A 32 -15.16 5.64 -3.24
CA PHE A 32 -14.24 5.96 -4.33
C PHE A 32 -12.86 6.40 -3.82
N GLU A 33 -12.80 7.10 -2.68
CA GLU A 33 -11.54 7.45 -2.01
C GLU A 33 -10.76 6.20 -1.58
N ILE A 34 -11.44 5.25 -0.91
CA ILE A 34 -10.85 3.96 -0.49
C ILE A 34 -10.40 3.16 -1.71
N TYR A 35 -11.29 2.98 -2.69
CA TYR A 35 -11.01 2.20 -3.89
C TYR A 35 -9.82 2.74 -4.67
N SER A 36 -9.80 4.05 -4.96
CA SER A 36 -8.69 4.65 -5.71
C SER A 36 -7.37 4.59 -4.95
N ALA A 37 -7.38 4.80 -3.63
CA ALA A 37 -6.17 4.64 -2.81
C ALA A 37 -5.67 3.18 -2.83
N SER A 38 -6.56 2.21 -2.73
CA SER A 38 -6.22 0.78 -2.80
C SER A 38 -5.59 0.40 -4.14
N GLU A 39 -6.15 0.86 -5.26
CA GLU A 39 -5.61 0.54 -6.58
C GLU A 39 -4.30 1.28 -6.87
N ILE A 40 -4.18 2.55 -6.49
CA ILE A 40 -2.95 3.35 -6.69
C ILE A 40 -1.79 2.80 -5.84
N LEU A 41 -2.07 2.34 -4.64
CA LEU A 41 -1.07 1.86 -3.70
C LEU A 41 -0.94 0.33 -3.67
N LYS A 42 -1.45 -0.35 -4.69
CA LYS A 42 -1.50 -1.80 -4.79
C LYS A 42 -0.13 -2.47 -4.63
N ASP A 43 0.94 -1.81 -5.07
CA ASP A 43 2.32 -2.31 -4.98
C ASP A 43 3.03 -1.89 -3.67
N TYR A 44 2.35 -1.14 -2.79
CA TYR A 44 2.91 -0.73 -1.50
C TYR A 44 2.59 -1.74 -0.40
N ASP A 45 3.48 -1.89 0.59
CA ASP A 45 3.25 -2.76 1.75
C ASP A 45 2.36 -2.08 2.81
N ILE A 46 1.07 -1.96 2.51
CA ILE A 46 0.04 -1.39 3.37
C ILE A 46 -1.20 -2.28 3.40
N THR A 47 -1.92 -2.25 4.49
CA THR A 47 -3.18 -2.96 4.71
C THR A 47 -4.37 -2.05 4.44
N TYR A 48 -5.56 -2.61 4.44
CA TYR A 48 -6.81 -1.83 4.41
C TYR A 48 -6.89 -0.84 5.59
N ASP A 49 -6.48 -1.25 6.79
CA ASP A 49 -6.44 -0.38 7.98
C ASP A 49 -5.45 0.78 7.79
N ASP A 50 -4.35 0.57 7.09
CA ASP A 50 -3.39 1.63 6.74
C ASP A 50 -4.00 2.65 5.78
N ILE A 51 -4.81 2.19 4.82
CA ILE A 51 -5.56 3.07 3.92
C ILE A 51 -6.55 3.89 4.72
N MET A 52 -7.38 3.24 5.56
CA MET A 52 -8.36 3.92 6.41
C MET A 52 -7.71 4.92 7.37
N TYR A 53 -6.58 4.55 7.96
CA TYR A 53 -5.77 5.45 8.78
C TYR A 53 -5.33 6.69 8.03
N SER A 54 -5.00 6.57 6.76
CA SER A 54 -4.41 7.62 5.93
C SER A 54 -5.43 8.52 5.24
N ILE A 55 -6.72 8.15 5.25
CA ILE A 55 -7.82 8.99 4.75
C ILE A 55 -8.01 10.20 5.69
N VAL A 56 -8.00 11.38 5.11
CA VAL A 56 -8.14 12.66 5.83
C VAL A 56 -9.35 13.48 5.37
N GLY A 57 -10.20 12.92 4.51
CA GLY A 57 -11.40 13.56 3.99
C GLY A 57 -12.37 14.08 5.06
N ASN A 58 -13.59 14.45 4.71
CA ASN A 58 -14.65 15.04 5.54
C ASN A 58 -14.59 16.56 5.72
N GLY A 59 -14.03 17.28 4.74
CA GLY A 59 -13.98 18.74 4.72
C GLY A 59 -12.80 19.32 5.49
N GLY A 60 -12.32 20.46 5.05
CA GLY A 60 -11.07 21.03 5.57
C GLY A 60 -9.82 20.20 5.26
N ASP A 61 -9.90 19.31 4.28
CA ASP A 61 -8.85 18.40 3.81
C ASP A 61 -7.78 19.09 2.91
N GLY A 62 -8.01 20.36 2.58
CA GLY A 62 -7.08 21.09 1.69
C GLY A 62 -6.98 20.50 0.29
N GLY A 63 -7.93 19.64 -0.09
CA GLY A 63 -7.92 18.88 -1.34
C GLY A 63 -7.14 17.56 -1.25
N PHE A 64 -6.66 17.16 -0.08
CA PHE A 64 -6.03 15.86 0.14
C PHE A 64 -7.08 14.91 0.72
N ASP A 65 -7.51 13.91 -0.05
CA ASP A 65 -8.45 12.91 0.47
C ASP A 65 -7.70 11.82 1.26
N SER A 66 -6.46 11.51 0.85
CA SER A 66 -5.56 10.68 1.65
C SER A 66 -4.09 11.10 1.53
N ILE A 67 -3.30 10.81 2.58
CA ILE A 67 -1.88 11.15 2.65
C ILE A 67 -1.10 10.04 3.36
N PHE A 68 0.00 9.61 2.73
CA PHE A 68 0.86 8.53 3.20
C PHE A 68 2.30 9.00 3.24
N THR A 69 2.99 8.76 4.34
CA THR A 69 4.43 9.02 4.46
C THR A 69 5.14 7.68 4.64
N PHE A 70 6.01 7.34 3.69
CA PHE A 70 6.81 6.11 3.77
C PHE A 70 8.27 6.44 4.04
N VAL A 71 8.92 5.59 4.82
CA VAL A 71 10.37 5.58 4.98
C VAL A 71 10.87 4.17 4.65
N ASN A 72 11.71 4.07 3.61
CA ASN A 72 12.22 2.79 3.11
C ASN A 72 11.11 1.77 2.81
N GLY A 73 9.96 2.23 2.31
CA GLY A 73 8.79 1.43 1.99
C GLY A 73 7.84 1.15 3.17
N GLU A 74 8.19 1.51 4.40
CA GLU A 74 7.34 1.33 5.58
C GLU A 74 6.50 2.58 5.85
N LEU A 75 5.18 2.41 5.99
CA LEU A 75 4.25 3.50 6.33
C LEU A 75 4.54 4.02 7.74
N GLN A 76 4.66 5.34 7.86
CA GLN A 76 4.92 6.02 9.12
C GLN A 76 3.62 6.43 9.80
N LYS A 77 3.51 6.06 11.07
CA LYS A 77 2.41 6.43 11.98
C LYS A 77 3.01 7.15 13.21
N GLU A 78 2.16 7.65 14.11
CA GLU A 78 2.61 8.38 15.31
C GLU A 78 3.60 7.60 16.17
N ASP A 79 3.39 6.29 16.29
CA ASP A 79 4.15 5.37 17.13
C ASP A 79 5.25 4.60 16.38
N THR A 80 5.46 4.89 15.10
CA THR A 80 6.51 4.22 14.31
C THR A 80 7.89 4.68 14.74
N GLU A 81 8.75 3.76 15.16
CA GLU A 81 10.13 4.05 15.51
C GLU A 81 10.98 4.26 14.25
N LEU A 82 11.49 5.48 14.08
CA LEU A 82 12.39 5.84 13.00
C LEU A 82 13.81 5.37 13.27
N ASN A 83 14.38 4.55 12.40
CA ASN A 83 15.78 4.21 12.46
C ASN A 83 16.65 5.31 11.82
N THR A 84 17.13 6.23 12.66
CA THR A 84 17.97 7.36 12.23
C THR A 84 19.43 6.98 11.99
N GLN A 85 19.84 5.73 12.22
CA GLN A 85 21.22 5.28 12.02
C GLN A 85 21.46 4.77 10.59
N ILE A 86 20.42 4.50 9.83
CA ILE A 86 20.54 4.06 8.44
C ILE A 86 21.05 5.25 7.60
N ARG A 87 22.14 5.03 6.88
CA ARG A 87 22.61 5.97 5.88
C ARG A 87 21.83 5.77 4.58
N LYS A 88 21.39 6.86 3.94
CA LYS A 88 20.57 6.84 2.71
C LYS A 88 19.16 6.33 2.91
N ASN A 89 18.44 6.89 3.88
CA ASN A 89 17.00 6.69 3.95
C ASN A 89 16.31 7.18 2.66
N HIS A 90 15.21 6.55 2.33
CA HIS A 90 14.31 6.96 1.26
C HIS A 90 12.99 7.41 1.88
N ILE A 91 12.62 8.67 1.67
CA ILE A 91 11.33 9.22 2.09
C ILE A 91 10.45 9.34 0.86
N GLU A 92 9.24 8.83 0.96
CA GLU A 92 8.22 9.00 -0.07
C GLU A 92 6.94 9.54 0.56
N LEU A 93 6.47 10.67 0.06
CA LEU A 93 5.20 11.28 0.44
C LEU A 93 4.22 11.08 -0.71
N VAL A 94 3.12 10.36 -0.45
CA VAL A 94 2.06 10.14 -1.41
C VAL A 94 0.81 10.89 -0.98
N VAL A 95 0.27 11.69 -1.87
CA VAL A 95 -0.98 12.44 -1.69
C VAL A 95 -1.95 12.03 -2.78
N ILE A 96 -3.15 11.65 -2.39
CA ILE A 96 -4.20 11.24 -3.33
C ILE A 96 -5.42 12.13 -3.12
N GLN A 97 -5.96 12.65 -4.23
CA GLN A 97 -7.30 13.20 -4.29
C GLN A 97 -8.15 12.36 -5.21
N SER A 98 -9.35 12.05 -4.76
CA SER A 98 -10.32 11.22 -5.47
C SER A 98 -11.64 11.96 -5.62
N LYS A 99 -12.16 12.06 -6.84
CA LYS A 99 -13.43 12.72 -7.13
C LYS A 99 -14.30 11.86 -8.02
N THR A 100 -15.52 11.63 -7.62
CA THR A 100 -16.53 10.92 -8.42
C THR A 100 -16.96 11.67 -9.68
N SER A 101 -16.37 12.86 -9.94
CA SER A 101 -16.67 13.66 -11.12
C SER A 101 -16.15 12.97 -12.40
N PRO A 102 -16.82 13.18 -13.56
CA PRO A 102 -16.38 12.62 -14.82
C PRO A 102 -15.25 13.43 -15.49
N THR A 103 -14.68 14.42 -14.82
CA THR A 103 -13.66 15.31 -15.40
C THR A 103 -12.67 15.77 -14.33
N PHE A 104 -11.43 16.01 -14.76
CA PHE A 104 -10.43 16.69 -13.96
C PHE A 104 -10.69 18.19 -13.90
N LYS A 105 -10.71 18.77 -12.69
CA LYS A 105 -11.01 20.20 -12.46
C LYS A 105 -9.79 20.94 -11.91
N GLU A 106 -9.64 22.21 -12.33
CA GLU A 106 -8.55 23.07 -11.86
C GLU A 106 -8.60 23.34 -10.35
N ASP A 107 -9.80 23.47 -9.79
CA ASP A 107 -10.01 23.79 -8.37
C ASP A 107 -9.35 22.81 -7.42
N ALA A 108 -9.26 21.52 -7.82
CA ALA A 108 -8.58 20.50 -7.05
C ALA A 108 -7.09 20.83 -6.90
N ILE A 109 -6.43 21.16 -8.00
CA ILE A 109 -4.99 21.47 -8.00
C ILE A 109 -4.71 22.82 -7.35
N ILE A 110 -5.62 23.77 -7.45
CA ILE A 110 -5.50 25.06 -6.75
C ILE A 110 -5.49 24.82 -5.23
N LYS A 111 -6.38 24.00 -4.72
CA LYS A 111 -6.40 23.59 -3.31
C LYS A 111 -5.10 22.88 -2.89
N PHE A 112 -4.59 21.96 -3.71
CA PHE A 112 -3.27 21.34 -3.46
C PHE A 112 -2.18 22.37 -3.25
N ARG A 113 -2.10 23.37 -4.16
CA ARG A 113 -1.08 24.40 -4.10
C ARG A 113 -1.18 25.22 -2.82
N GLU A 114 -2.39 25.62 -2.42
CA GLU A 114 -2.60 26.35 -1.17
C GLU A 114 -2.16 25.52 0.04
N THR A 115 -2.55 24.26 0.08
CA THR A 115 -2.21 23.34 1.17
C THR A 115 -0.70 23.07 1.24
N VAL A 116 -0.04 22.90 0.08
CA VAL A 116 1.42 22.76 0.00
C VAL A 116 2.12 24.03 0.53
N GLN A 117 1.68 25.22 0.13
CA GLN A 117 2.27 26.47 0.61
C GLN A 117 2.07 26.68 2.12
N ASP A 118 0.90 26.30 2.65
CA ASP A 118 0.60 26.45 4.06
C ASP A 118 1.31 25.40 4.94
N LEU A 119 1.27 24.13 4.54
CA LEU A 119 1.59 23.01 5.42
C LEU A 119 2.94 22.34 5.12
N PHE A 120 3.46 22.43 3.87
CA PHE A 120 4.75 21.82 3.53
C PHE A 120 5.92 22.76 3.80
N ASP A 121 5.70 24.06 3.88
CA ASP A 121 6.73 25.00 4.30
C ASP A 121 7.08 24.78 5.78
N LEU A 122 8.27 24.25 6.03
CA LEU A 122 8.75 23.92 7.38
C LEU A 122 8.94 25.15 8.26
N SER A 123 9.03 26.36 7.68
CA SER A 123 9.12 27.62 8.42
C SER A 123 7.78 28.05 9.02
N ASN A 124 6.67 27.52 8.48
CA ASN A 124 5.34 27.80 8.96
C ASN A 124 5.04 27.07 10.28
N ASP A 125 4.51 27.80 11.26
CA ASP A 125 3.94 27.20 12.45
C ASP A 125 2.59 26.58 12.11
N ILE A 126 2.52 25.23 12.10
CA ILE A 126 1.36 24.46 11.72
C ILE A 126 0.14 24.75 12.62
N SER A 127 0.38 25.19 13.85
CA SER A 127 -0.70 25.51 14.81
C SER A 127 -1.63 26.62 14.31
N LYS A 128 -1.12 27.53 13.46
CA LYS A 128 -1.89 28.64 12.87
C LYS A 128 -2.97 28.16 11.89
N PHE A 129 -2.80 26.95 11.37
CA PHE A 129 -3.69 26.38 10.35
C PHE A 129 -4.76 25.42 10.89
N LYS A 130 -4.76 25.12 12.21
CA LYS A 130 -5.71 24.22 12.86
C LYS A 130 -7.19 24.62 12.70
N LYS A 131 -7.48 25.90 12.38
CA LYS A 131 -8.84 26.37 12.10
C LYS A 131 -9.22 26.24 10.63
N ARG A 132 -8.23 26.15 9.73
CA ARG A 132 -8.43 26.07 8.28
C ARG A 132 -8.53 24.63 7.81
N TYR A 133 -7.71 23.76 8.40
CA TYR A 133 -7.62 22.35 8.03
C TYR A 133 -8.14 21.45 9.13
N ASN A 134 -8.65 20.28 8.74
CA ASN A 134 -9.14 19.31 9.69
C ASN A 134 -8.01 18.67 10.52
N PRO A 135 -8.34 18.11 11.70
CA PRO A 135 -7.33 17.55 12.59
C PRO A 135 -6.53 16.38 11.99
N LEU A 136 -7.16 15.52 11.19
CA LEU A 136 -6.50 14.36 10.59
C LEU A 136 -5.43 14.80 9.57
N LEU A 137 -5.74 15.77 8.72
CA LEU A 137 -4.76 16.32 7.80
C LEU A 137 -3.56 16.92 8.55
N ILE A 138 -3.82 17.74 9.58
CA ILE A 138 -2.76 18.34 10.40
C ILE A 138 -1.88 17.27 11.04
N GLU A 139 -2.47 16.20 11.55
CA GLU A 139 -1.75 15.07 12.14
C GLU A 139 -0.85 14.36 11.12
N ARG A 140 -1.38 13.97 9.96
CA ARG A 140 -0.60 13.29 8.91
C ARG A 140 0.53 14.16 8.38
N ILE A 141 0.29 15.46 8.21
CA ILE A 141 1.32 16.42 7.81
C ILE A 141 2.37 16.59 8.92
N THR A 142 1.98 16.56 10.18
CA THR A 142 2.93 16.64 11.30
C THR A 142 3.86 15.42 11.28
N ILE A 143 3.33 14.21 11.06
CA ILE A 143 4.15 13.00 10.90
C ILE A 143 5.17 13.18 9.76
N PHE A 144 4.73 13.63 8.58
CA PHE A 144 5.61 13.89 7.47
C PHE A 144 6.74 14.88 7.83
N ARG A 145 6.39 16.02 8.42
CA ARG A 145 7.36 17.07 8.80
C ARG A 145 8.37 16.57 9.82
N ASP A 146 7.91 15.80 10.81
CA ASP A 146 8.76 15.21 11.85
C ASP A 146 9.71 14.16 11.27
N VAL A 147 9.22 13.30 10.39
CA VAL A 147 10.04 12.31 9.67
C VAL A 147 11.11 13.01 8.86
N TYR A 148 10.72 13.99 8.05
CA TYR A 148 11.64 14.73 7.20
C TYR A 148 12.71 15.46 8.03
N ALA A 149 12.32 16.16 9.11
CA ALA A 149 13.24 16.86 9.98
C ALA A 149 14.21 15.92 10.71
N LYS A 150 13.71 14.78 11.24
CA LYS A 150 14.55 13.79 11.95
C LYS A 150 15.59 13.16 11.02
N LEU A 151 15.21 12.89 9.76
CA LEU A 151 16.08 12.24 8.79
C LEU A 151 16.94 13.21 7.98
N ALA A 152 16.71 14.51 8.05
CA ALA A 152 17.45 15.51 7.27
C ALA A 152 18.98 15.40 7.36
N LYS A 153 19.51 15.02 8.53
CA LYS A 153 20.95 14.83 8.77
C LYS A 153 21.53 13.63 8.01
N THR A 154 20.71 12.69 7.55
CA THR A 154 21.15 11.53 6.80
C THR A 154 21.12 11.73 5.29
N PHE A 155 20.71 12.92 4.84
CA PHE A 155 20.56 13.29 3.42
C PHE A 155 19.69 12.26 2.68
N PRO A 156 18.42 12.04 3.09
CA PRO A 156 17.57 11.07 2.47
C PRO A 156 17.26 11.42 1.02
N SER A 157 17.07 10.42 0.17
CA SER A 157 16.35 10.66 -1.09
C SER A 157 14.88 10.94 -0.77
N PHE A 158 14.30 11.92 -1.45
CA PHE A 158 12.95 12.34 -1.18
C PHE A 158 12.12 12.40 -2.46
N ILE A 159 11.01 11.68 -2.48
CA ILE A 159 10.05 11.67 -3.57
C ILE A 159 8.70 12.15 -3.05
N ILE A 160 8.05 13.01 -3.80
CA ILE A 160 6.68 13.46 -3.54
C ILE A 160 5.83 13.07 -4.73
N LYS A 161 4.82 12.25 -4.50
CA LYS A 161 3.86 11.80 -5.51
C LYS A 161 2.47 12.37 -5.23
N PHE A 162 1.89 13.00 -6.23
CA PHE A 162 0.50 13.43 -6.21
C PHE A 162 -0.31 12.65 -7.23
N PHE A 163 -1.42 12.10 -6.78
CA PHE A 163 -2.37 11.43 -7.64
C PHE A 163 -3.72 12.15 -7.59
N TYR A 164 -4.25 12.44 -8.76
CA TYR A 164 -5.59 12.97 -8.88
C TYR A 164 -6.46 11.95 -9.62
N ALA A 165 -7.28 11.21 -8.87
CA ALA A 165 -8.17 10.17 -9.39
C ALA A 165 -9.57 10.71 -9.68
N THR A 166 -10.14 10.36 -10.83
CA THR A 166 -11.52 10.67 -11.20
C THR A 166 -12.15 9.53 -11.98
N GLN A 167 -13.48 9.55 -12.13
CA GLN A 167 -14.18 8.65 -13.06
C GLN A 167 -14.20 9.19 -14.50
N GLY A 168 -13.42 10.22 -14.78
CA GLY A 168 -13.24 10.79 -16.12
C GLY A 168 -12.28 9.99 -16.98
N MET A 169 -12.15 10.39 -18.24
CA MET A 169 -11.21 9.76 -19.18
C MET A 169 -9.81 10.35 -19.03
N ASP A 170 -8.79 9.48 -19.06
CA ASP A 170 -7.39 9.85 -18.90
C ASP A 170 -6.87 10.79 -19.99
N ASN A 171 -7.46 10.74 -21.18
CA ASN A 171 -7.08 11.56 -22.34
C ASN A 171 -7.84 12.88 -22.46
N GLU A 172 -8.79 13.17 -21.58
CA GLU A 172 -9.62 14.38 -21.61
C GLU A 172 -9.20 15.40 -20.53
N ILE A 173 -7.89 15.66 -20.40
CA ILE A 173 -7.37 16.63 -19.45
C ILE A 173 -7.20 17.98 -20.13
N HIS A 174 -7.94 18.99 -19.65
CA HIS A 174 -7.83 20.33 -20.20
C HIS A 174 -6.47 20.94 -19.91
N HIS A 175 -5.90 21.71 -20.88
CA HIS A 175 -4.56 22.32 -20.76
C HIS A 175 -4.39 23.19 -19.51
N ASN A 176 -5.42 23.91 -19.09
CA ASN A 176 -5.35 24.70 -17.85
C ASN A 176 -5.08 23.84 -16.61
N VAL A 177 -5.63 22.61 -16.57
CA VAL A 177 -5.42 21.64 -15.47
C VAL A 177 -3.94 21.24 -15.44
N LEU A 178 -3.38 20.93 -16.63
CA LEU A 178 -1.95 20.60 -16.77
C LEU A 178 -1.05 21.77 -16.34
N ASP A 179 -1.40 23.00 -16.73
CA ASP A 179 -0.65 24.21 -16.31
C ASP A 179 -0.67 24.41 -14.79
N LYS A 180 -1.79 24.10 -14.15
CA LYS A 180 -1.87 24.16 -12.66
C LYS A 180 -1.01 23.07 -12.00
N ALA A 181 -0.98 21.86 -12.57
CA ALA A 181 -0.11 20.80 -12.09
C ALA A 181 1.39 21.16 -12.23
N ASN A 182 1.78 21.78 -13.35
CA ASN A 182 3.13 22.29 -13.51
C ASN A 182 3.49 23.37 -12.48
N LYS A 183 2.56 24.29 -12.19
CA LYS A 183 2.77 25.30 -11.13
C LYS A 183 2.88 24.69 -9.74
N LEU A 184 2.14 23.61 -9.46
CA LEU A 184 2.29 22.85 -8.21
C LEU A 184 3.70 22.24 -8.11
N ARG A 185 4.22 21.67 -9.21
CA ARG A 185 5.59 21.16 -9.26
C ARG A 185 6.61 22.26 -8.90
N ASP A 186 6.47 23.45 -9.51
CA ASP A 186 7.36 24.58 -9.23
C ASP A 186 7.30 25.01 -7.77
N ASP A 187 6.12 25.02 -7.16
CA ASP A 187 5.93 25.37 -5.75
C ASP A 187 6.58 24.34 -4.83
N VAL A 188 6.42 23.04 -5.12
CA VAL A 188 7.10 21.97 -4.38
C VAL A 188 8.61 22.05 -4.49
N HIS A 189 9.16 22.30 -5.69
CA HIS A 189 10.60 22.44 -5.87
C HIS A 189 11.20 23.66 -5.19
N LYS A 190 10.43 24.74 -4.98
CA LYS A 190 10.88 25.89 -4.17
C LYS A 190 11.04 25.51 -2.69
N LEU A 191 10.16 24.64 -2.17
CA LEU A 191 10.20 24.20 -0.77
C LEU A 191 11.23 23.07 -0.56
N PHE A 192 11.37 22.17 -1.53
CA PHE A 192 12.22 20.99 -1.47
C PHE A 192 13.04 20.84 -2.75
N SER A 193 14.12 21.64 -2.88
CA SER A 193 14.94 21.71 -4.10
C SER A 193 15.58 20.39 -4.52
N GLY A 194 15.75 19.43 -3.59
CA GLY A 194 16.31 18.10 -3.85
C GLY A 194 15.28 16.99 -4.02
N ALA A 195 13.98 17.30 -3.93
CA ALA A 195 12.93 16.31 -4.06
C ALA A 195 12.65 15.96 -5.53
N THR A 196 12.38 14.68 -5.79
CA THR A 196 11.72 14.26 -7.03
C THR A 196 10.22 14.48 -6.87
N PHE A 197 9.60 15.13 -7.84
CA PHE A 197 8.16 15.37 -7.84
C PHE A 197 7.50 14.66 -9.03
N ASP A 198 6.46 13.88 -8.73
CA ASP A 198 5.62 13.19 -9.71
C ASP A 198 4.16 13.59 -9.50
N PHE A 199 3.45 13.88 -10.59
CA PHE A 199 2.01 14.18 -10.57
C PHE A 199 1.32 13.34 -11.64
N GLN A 200 0.38 12.51 -11.21
CA GLN A 200 -0.34 11.63 -12.11
C GLN A 200 -1.85 11.89 -12.06
N PHE A 201 -2.44 11.94 -13.25
CA PHE A 201 -3.88 11.94 -13.44
C PHE A 201 -4.33 10.51 -13.65
N ILE A 202 -5.26 10.05 -12.83
CA ILE A 202 -5.76 8.68 -12.84
C ILE A 202 -7.24 8.71 -13.22
N GLY A 203 -7.54 8.37 -14.45
CA GLY A 203 -8.91 8.29 -14.96
C GLY A 203 -9.48 6.87 -14.95
N ALA A 204 -10.65 6.72 -15.56
CA ALA A 204 -11.37 5.44 -15.58
C ALA A 204 -10.59 4.33 -16.24
N THR A 205 -9.89 4.60 -17.36
CA THR A 205 -9.11 3.59 -18.08
C THR A 205 -7.94 3.10 -17.24
N THR A 206 -7.16 4.03 -16.64
CA THR A 206 -6.03 3.67 -15.75
C THR A 206 -6.50 2.91 -14.52
N LEU A 207 -7.60 3.30 -13.88
CA LEU A 207 -8.16 2.56 -12.73
C LEU A 207 -8.58 1.13 -13.13
N LEU A 208 -9.16 0.95 -14.31
CA LEU A 208 -9.50 -0.38 -14.83
C LEU A 208 -8.26 -1.22 -15.12
N GLU A 209 -7.22 -0.62 -15.69
CA GLU A 209 -5.95 -1.32 -15.93
C GLU A 209 -5.32 -1.77 -14.61
N MET A 210 -5.31 -0.89 -13.60
CA MET A 210 -4.85 -1.22 -12.27
C MET A 210 -5.65 -2.38 -11.66
N SER A 211 -6.99 -2.36 -11.75
CA SER A 211 -7.83 -3.45 -11.21
C SER A 211 -7.67 -4.77 -11.96
N ARG A 212 -7.41 -4.73 -13.27
CA ARG A 212 -7.18 -5.94 -14.09
C ARG A 212 -5.79 -6.52 -13.88
N ASN A 213 -4.87 -5.74 -13.41
CA ASN A 213 -3.48 -6.14 -13.22
C ASN A 213 -3.33 -6.98 -11.94
N ILE A 214 -4.17 -8.03 -11.84
CA ILE A 214 -3.96 -9.14 -10.92
C ILE A 214 -3.03 -10.07 -11.67
N PRO A 215 -1.76 -10.24 -11.25
CA PRO A 215 -0.90 -11.22 -11.89
C PRO A 215 -1.57 -12.58 -11.71
N ALA A 216 -2.05 -13.19 -12.77
CA ALA A 216 -2.42 -14.61 -12.79
C ALA A 216 -1.13 -15.38 -12.48
N SER A 217 -0.89 -15.67 -11.23
CA SER A 217 0.36 -16.21 -10.76
C SER A 217 0.22 -17.70 -10.52
N SER A 218 0.76 -18.48 -11.42
CA SER A 218 1.13 -19.84 -11.07
C SER A 218 2.40 -19.80 -10.23
N ARG A 219 2.34 -20.31 -9.00
CA ARG A 219 3.48 -20.35 -8.07
C ARG A 219 3.85 -21.78 -7.74
N THR A 220 5.13 -22.04 -7.64
CA THR A 220 5.64 -23.34 -7.22
C THR A 220 6.11 -23.28 -5.78
N LEU A 221 5.54 -24.12 -4.94
CA LEU A 221 5.92 -24.29 -3.54
C LEU A 221 6.76 -25.56 -3.42
N GLU A 222 8.01 -25.41 -3.00
CA GLU A 222 8.87 -26.55 -2.69
C GLU A 222 8.53 -27.11 -1.31
N ILE A 223 8.16 -28.39 -1.23
CA ILE A 223 7.70 -29.07 -0.03
C ILE A 223 8.78 -30.01 0.52
N SER A 224 8.85 -30.14 1.84
CA SER A 224 9.89 -30.94 2.50
C SER A 224 9.71 -32.44 2.24
N GLU A 225 8.46 -32.90 2.24
CA GLU A 225 8.07 -34.30 2.04
C GLU A 225 6.90 -34.40 1.09
N GLN A 226 6.54 -35.62 0.68
CA GLN A 226 5.37 -35.80 -0.16
C GLN A 226 4.09 -35.32 0.56
N PRO A 227 3.20 -34.57 -0.13
CA PRO A 227 2.00 -34.06 0.49
C PRO A 227 1.02 -35.15 0.79
N ILE A 228 0.27 -35.01 1.88
CA ILE A 228 -0.91 -35.80 2.11
C ILE A 228 -2.03 -35.23 1.23
N SER A 229 -2.52 -36.00 0.27
CA SER A 229 -3.61 -35.57 -0.61
C SER A 229 -4.93 -36.21 -0.18
N THR A 230 -6.03 -35.45 -0.36
CA THR A 230 -7.39 -35.96 -0.19
C THR A 230 -8.03 -36.27 -1.54
N SER A 231 -9.08 -37.08 -1.55
CA SER A 231 -9.85 -37.39 -2.78
C SER A 231 -10.51 -36.15 -3.42
N ALA A 232 -10.65 -35.05 -2.67
CA ALA A 232 -11.19 -33.78 -3.13
C ALA A 232 -10.14 -32.82 -3.73
N GLY A 233 -8.89 -33.27 -3.93
CA GLY A 233 -7.83 -32.44 -4.49
C GLY A 233 -7.21 -31.43 -3.51
N SER A 234 -7.43 -31.60 -2.21
CA SER A 234 -6.77 -30.81 -1.17
C SER A 234 -5.45 -31.46 -0.76
N TYR A 235 -4.47 -30.64 -0.37
CA TYR A 235 -3.15 -31.08 0.04
C TYR A 235 -2.81 -30.54 1.45
N ILE A 236 -2.17 -31.39 2.26
CA ILE A 236 -1.52 -30.98 3.50
C ILE A 236 -0.02 -31.25 3.29
N CYS A 237 0.79 -30.21 3.46
CA CYS A 237 2.22 -30.31 3.22
C CYS A 237 3.03 -29.58 4.30
N LEU A 238 4.23 -30.09 4.53
CA LEU A 238 5.25 -29.45 5.38
C LEU A 238 6.21 -28.70 4.47
N VAL A 239 6.46 -27.43 4.82
CA VAL A 239 7.29 -26.51 4.05
C VAL A 239 8.33 -25.89 4.96
N SER A 240 9.58 -25.82 4.54
CA SER A 240 10.59 -25.08 5.28
C SER A 240 10.34 -23.58 5.19
N LEU A 241 10.61 -22.83 6.26
CA LEU A 241 10.37 -21.38 6.30
C LEU A 241 11.08 -20.61 5.17
N PRO A 242 12.33 -20.92 4.77
CA PRO A 242 12.96 -20.28 3.62
C PRO A 242 12.20 -20.52 2.31
N LYS A 243 11.68 -21.74 2.06
CA LYS A 243 10.91 -22.04 0.85
C LYS A 243 9.52 -21.41 0.89
N TYR A 244 8.94 -21.28 2.05
CA TYR A 244 7.71 -20.51 2.21
C TYR A 244 7.96 -19.02 1.96
N TYR A 245 9.07 -18.45 2.45
CA TYR A 245 9.46 -17.06 2.14
C TYR A 245 9.61 -16.84 0.63
N GLU A 246 10.32 -17.73 -0.08
CA GLU A 246 10.44 -17.66 -1.55
C GLU A 246 9.06 -17.67 -2.23
N PHE A 247 8.14 -18.51 -1.74
CA PHE A 247 6.79 -18.63 -2.30
C PHE A 247 5.93 -17.37 -2.14
N ILE A 248 6.05 -16.68 -1.00
CA ILE A 248 5.26 -15.47 -0.72
C ILE A 248 5.88 -14.18 -1.25
N CYS A 249 7.05 -14.24 -1.91
CA CYS A 249 7.76 -13.07 -2.42
C CYS A 249 7.75 -13.00 -3.95
N ASP A 250 7.77 -11.76 -4.46
CA ASP A 250 8.03 -11.40 -5.85
C ASP A 250 9.17 -10.39 -5.88
N ASN A 251 10.29 -10.74 -6.53
CA ASN A 251 11.46 -9.87 -6.64
C ASN A 251 11.96 -9.30 -5.29
N GLY A 252 11.83 -10.08 -4.21
CA GLY A 252 12.24 -9.68 -2.86
C GLY A 252 11.22 -8.86 -2.08
N ALA A 253 10.07 -8.53 -2.67
CA ALA A 253 8.94 -7.91 -1.99
C ALA A 253 7.83 -8.93 -1.70
N LEU A 254 7.01 -8.67 -0.68
CA LEU A 254 5.87 -9.51 -0.36
C LEU A 254 4.83 -9.45 -1.49
N ALA A 255 4.44 -10.61 -2.01
CA ALA A 255 3.47 -10.74 -3.08
C ALA A 255 2.04 -10.57 -2.55
N ARG A 256 1.50 -9.38 -2.63
CA ARG A 256 0.19 -9.03 -2.04
C ARG A 256 -0.99 -9.71 -2.70
N SER A 257 -0.91 -9.91 -4.01
CA SER A 257 -1.98 -10.56 -4.78
C SER A 257 -2.43 -11.90 -4.20
N ILE A 258 -1.53 -12.58 -3.46
CA ILE A 258 -1.88 -13.86 -2.83
C ILE A 258 -2.59 -13.71 -1.46
N PHE A 259 -2.78 -12.48 -0.98
CA PHE A 259 -3.45 -12.19 0.31
C PHE A 259 -4.78 -11.45 0.17
N GLU A 260 -5.21 -11.12 -1.04
CA GLU A 260 -6.43 -10.34 -1.31
C GLU A 260 -7.72 -10.97 -0.75
N SER A 261 -7.77 -12.29 -0.68
CA SER A 261 -8.90 -13.03 -0.10
C SER A 261 -8.78 -13.28 1.41
N ASN A 262 -7.84 -12.64 2.11
CA ASN A 262 -7.71 -12.82 3.55
C ASN A 262 -8.76 -11.99 4.28
N VAL A 263 -9.52 -12.64 5.17
CA VAL A 263 -10.59 -12.01 5.97
C VAL A 263 -10.08 -11.12 7.11
N ARG A 264 -8.78 -11.11 7.36
CA ARG A 264 -8.16 -10.33 8.46
C ARG A 264 -6.98 -9.57 7.95
N ASP A 265 -6.92 -8.29 8.29
CA ASP A 265 -5.76 -7.46 7.99
C ASP A 265 -4.58 -7.76 8.93
N TYR A 266 -3.38 -7.47 8.44
CA TYR A 266 -2.19 -7.55 9.26
C TYR A 266 -2.21 -6.48 10.36
N GLN A 267 -2.13 -6.89 11.63
CA GLN A 267 -2.30 -6.03 12.80
C GLN A 267 -0.97 -5.54 13.42
N GLY A 268 0.12 -5.49 12.68
CA GLY A 268 1.39 -4.92 13.16
C GLY A 268 1.91 -5.51 14.49
N SER A 269 2.19 -4.67 15.48
CA SER A 269 2.83 -5.05 16.75
C SER A 269 1.87 -5.54 17.82
N VAL A 270 1.02 -6.53 17.52
CA VAL A 270 0.19 -7.19 18.54
C VAL A 270 0.94 -8.35 19.23
N THR A 271 0.46 -8.76 20.39
CA THR A 271 1.09 -9.82 21.21
C THR A 271 1.35 -11.11 20.44
N VAL A 272 0.45 -11.48 19.51
CA VAL A 272 0.60 -12.68 18.65
C VAL A 272 1.81 -12.54 17.72
N ASN A 273 1.99 -11.41 17.07
CA ASN A 273 3.11 -11.16 16.16
C ASN A 273 4.46 -11.16 16.91
N THR A 274 4.47 -10.62 18.13
CA THR A 274 5.64 -10.68 19.03
C THR A 274 5.99 -12.13 19.35
N GLY A 275 5.02 -12.99 19.64
CA GLY A 275 5.22 -14.42 19.87
C GLY A 275 5.83 -15.12 18.65
N ILE A 276 5.31 -14.86 17.45
CA ILE A 276 5.82 -15.41 16.18
C ILE A 276 7.29 -14.97 15.95
N ARG A 277 7.61 -13.69 16.16
CA ARG A 277 9.00 -13.18 16.03
C ARG A 277 9.96 -13.87 16.98
N LEU A 278 9.58 -14.03 18.25
CA LEU A 278 10.41 -14.71 19.23
C LEU A 278 10.70 -16.16 18.83
N THR A 279 9.71 -16.86 18.27
CA THR A 279 9.89 -18.23 17.74
C THR A 279 10.85 -18.25 16.55
N LEU A 280 10.72 -17.30 15.63
CA LEU A 280 11.63 -17.18 14.46
C LEU A 280 13.07 -16.83 14.85
N GLN A 281 13.25 -16.08 15.93
CA GLN A 281 14.58 -15.70 16.41
C GLN A 281 15.27 -16.80 17.24
N ASN A 282 14.52 -17.76 17.76
CA ASN A 282 15.05 -18.79 18.67
C ASN A 282 15.25 -20.13 17.92
N LEU A 283 16.37 -20.26 17.22
CA LEU A 283 16.71 -21.43 16.40
C LEU A 283 16.90 -22.76 17.18
N ASN A 284 16.90 -22.71 18.51
CA ASN A 284 17.07 -23.89 19.40
C ASN A 284 15.74 -24.31 20.05
N SER A 285 14.62 -23.74 19.63
CA SER A 285 13.29 -24.12 20.12
C SER A 285 12.69 -25.27 19.33
N ASP A 286 11.55 -25.76 19.79
CA ASP A 286 10.71 -26.72 19.06
C ASP A 286 10.42 -26.25 17.64
N ASP A 287 10.08 -27.18 16.76
CA ASP A 287 9.73 -26.86 15.37
C ASP A 287 8.64 -25.79 15.30
N PHE A 288 8.84 -24.82 14.43
CA PHE A 288 7.97 -23.64 14.29
C PHE A 288 6.48 -23.99 14.16
N TRP A 289 6.16 -25.06 13.47
CA TRP A 289 4.79 -25.51 13.24
C TRP A 289 4.06 -26.05 14.49
N TYR A 290 4.78 -26.44 15.53
CA TYR A 290 4.18 -26.80 16.84
C TYR A 290 3.68 -25.59 17.60
N LEU A 291 4.32 -24.45 17.41
CA LEU A 291 4.08 -23.22 18.18
C LEU A 291 3.20 -22.22 17.44
N ASN A 292 2.98 -22.44 16.14
CA ASN A 292 2.25 -21.51 15.29
C ASN A 292 1.17 -22.24 14.47
N ASN A 293 0.10 -21.51 14.15
CA ASN A 293 -0.91 -22.00 13.24
C ASN A 293 -0.35 -22.13 11.83
N GLY A 294 -0.81 -23.14 11.10
CA GLY A 294 -0.48 -23.31 9.69
C GLY A 294 -1.07 -22.23 8.81
N VAL A 295 -0.68 -22.26 7.54
CA VAL A 295 -1.19 -21.37 6.49
C VAL A 295 -2.19 -22.14 5.63
N THR A 296 -3.34 -21.52 5.33
CA THR A 296 -4.34 -22.07 4.44
C THR A 296 -4.36 -21.30 3.13
N ILE A 297 -4.16 -22.00 2.03
CA ILE A 297 -4.17 -21.48 0.67
C ILE A 297 -5.35 -22.05 -0.08
N ILE A 298 -6.16 -21.20 -0.70
CA ILE A 298 -7.21 -21.59 -1.64
C ILE A 298 -6.68 -21.34 -3.06
N THR A 299 -7.00 -22.23 -3.97
CA THR A 299 -6.60 -22.16 -5.37
C THR A 299 -7.61 -22.87 -6.25
N PRO A 300 -7.86 -22.39 -7.49
CA PRO A 300 -8.66 -23.13 -8.45
C PRO A 300 -8.02 -24.46 -8.88
N LYS A 301 -6.66 -24.54 -8.83
CA LYS A 301 -5.97 -25.77 -9.20
C LYS A 301 -4.59 -25.87 -8.52
N ALA A 302 -4.32 -27.04 -7.97
CA ALA A 302 -3.01 -27.41 -7.47
C ALA A 302 -2.59 -28.77 -8.05
N VAL A 303 -1.32 -28.88 -8.44
CA VAL A 303 -0.74 -30.11 -8.98
C VAL A 303 0.55 -30.43 -8.25
N SER A 304 0.61 -31.62 -7.65
CA SER A 304 1.82 -32.11 -6.99
C SER A 304 2.67 -32.94 -7.96
N ALA A 305 3.95 -32.62 -8.04
CA ALA A 305 4.93 -33.36 -8.80
C ALA A 305 6.21 -33.53 -7.96
N GLY A 306 6.40 -34.70 -7.37
CA GLY A 306 7.50 -34.95 -6.44
C GLY A 306 7.43 -34.06 -5.21
N LYS A 307 8.50 -33.29 -4.95
CA LYS A 307 8.57 -32.33 -3.84
C LYS A 307 8.19 -30.89 -4.26
N GLN A 308 7.39 -30.76 -5.27
CA GLN A 308 6.91 -29.46 -5.76
C GLN A 308 5.39 -29.49 -5.87
N LEU A 309 4.76 -28.43 -5.40
CA LEU A 309 3.35 -28.16 -5.55
C LEU A 309 3.17 -26.89 -6.39
N THR A 310 2.69 -27.06 -7.63
CA THR A 310 2.35 -25.93 -8.51
C THR A 310 0.92 -25.53 -8.21
N ILE A 311 0.74 -24.26 -7.84
CA ILE A 311 -0.52 -23.69 -7.38
C ILE A 311 -0.89 -22.55 -8.33
N GLU A 312 -2.03 -22.68 -9.00
CA GLU A 312 -2.57 -21.63 -9.87
C GLU A 312 -3.36 -20.64 -9.02
N ASP A 313 -3.07 -19.37 -9.18
CA ASP A 313 -3.74 -18.25 -8.51
C ASP A 313 -3.98 -18.46 -7.00
N PRO A 314 -2.88 -18.65 -6.21
CA PRO A 314 -2.99 -18.95 -4.80
C PRO A 314 -3.55 -17.77 -4.01
N GLN A 315 -4.52 -18.03 -3.12
CA GLN A 315 -5.04 -17.07 -2.16
C GLN A 315 -4.83 -17.56 -0.73
N ILE A 316 -4.05 -16.84 0.06
CA ILE A 316 -3.81 -17.15 1.47
C ILE A 316 -4.97 -16.58 2.28
N VAL A 317 -5.87 -17.43 2.71
CA VAL A 317 -7.07 -17.05 3.48
C VAL A 317 -6.88 -17.15 5.00
N ASN A 318 -5.84 -17.85 5.46
CA ASN A 318 -5.42 -17.88 6.87
C ASN A 318 -3.91 -17.97 6.96
N GLY A 319 -3.31 -17.30 7.95
CA GLY A 319 -1.87 -17.25 8.17
C GLY A 319 -1.20 -15.91 7.77
N LEU A 320 -1.97 -14.85 7.59
CA LEU A 320 -1.47 -13.52 7.21
C LEU A 320 -0.39 -13.03 8.19
N GLN A 321 -0.66 -13.09 9.50
CA GLN A 321 0.29 -12.65 10.53
C GLN A 321 1.61 -13.44 10.46
N THR A 322 1.51 -14.76 10.34
CA THR A 322 2.66 -15.65 10.18
C THR A 322 3.45 -15.31 8.92
N SER A 323 2.78 -15.10 7.80
CA SER A 323 3.41 -14.76 6.52
C SER A 323 4.18 -13.45 6.57
N HIS A 324 3.59 -12.40 7.15
CA HIS A 324 4.26 -11.10 7.32
C HIS A 324 5.48 -11.20 8.25
N GLU A 325 5.37 -11.94 9.36
CA GLU A 325 6.51 -12.09 10.28
C GLU A 325 7.63 -12.96 9.67
N VAL A 326 7.29 -13.99 8.87
CA VAL A 326 8.27 -14.76 8.09
C VAL A 326 8.95 -13.85 7.06
N TYR A 327 8.18 -13.07 6.31
CA TYR A 327 8.72 -12.10 5.36
C TYR A 327 9.69 -11.13 6.03
N ARG A 328 9.31 -10.48 7.13
CA ARG A 328 10.16 -9.53 7.87
C ARG A 328 11.45 -10.19 8.37
N HIS A 329 11.35 -11.41 8.89
CA HIS A 329 12.52 -12.14 9.42
C HIS A 329 13.57 -12.40 8.33
N PHE A 330 13.17 -12.87 7.15
CA PHE A 330 14.10 -13.19 6.08
C PHE A 330 14.53 -11.97 5.28
N SER A 331 13.68 -11.00 5.01
CA SER A 331 14.04 -9.77 4.30
C SER A 331 15.10 -8.92 5.03
N THR A 332 15.13 -8.96 6.37
CA THR A 332 16.17 -8.28 7.15
C THR A 332 17.51 -9.03 7.14
N GLN A 333 17.53 -10.35 6.91
CA GLN A 333 18.75 -11.16 6.85
C GLN A 333 19.46 -11.04 5.48
N ASP A 334 18.71 -10.88 4.39
CA ASP A 334 19.29 -10.66 3.05
C ASP A 334 20.01 -9.30 2.91
N SER A 335 19.72 -8.35 3.80
CA SER A 335 20.41 -7.06 3.86
C SER A 335 21.75 -7.11 4.60
N ALA A 336 22.11 -8.23 5.23
CA ALA A 336 23.44 -8.43 5.85
C ALA A 336 24.42 -9.02 4.82
N PRO A 337 25.65 -8.47 4.65
CA PRO A 337 26.59 -9.02 3.70
C PRO A 337 26.89 -10.48 4.04
N CYS A 338 26.67 -11.34 3.05
CA CYS A 338 26.90 -12.77 3.10
C CYS A 338 28.33 -13.09 3.58
N GLN A 339 28.51 -13.32 4.87
CA GLN A 339 29.66 -14.00 5.45
C GLN A 339 29.15 -15.23 6.19
N ARG A 340 28.82 -16.29 5.42
CA ARG A 340 28.83 -17.64 5.94
C ARG A 340 29.34 -18.58 4.84
N LYS A 341 30.56 -19.07 5.07
CA LYS A 341 31.09 -20.24 4.38
C LYS A 341 30.35 -21.49 4.84
#